data_6aaf10be0726fcbf1d560bdcd67dba45
#
_entry.id   6aaf10be0726fcbf1d560bdcd67dba45
#
_cell.length_a   1.000
_cell.length_b   1.000
_cell.length_c   1.000
_cell.angle_alpha   90.00
_cell.angle_beta   90.00
_cell.angle_gamma   90.00
#
_symmetry.space_group_name_H-M   'P 1'
#
loop_
_entity.id
_entity.type
_entity.pdbx_description
1 polymer ?
#
loop_
_entity_poly.entity_id
_entity_poly.type
_entity_poly.pdbx_seq_one_letter_code
_entity_poly.pdbx_strand_id
1 'polypeptide(L)'
;MYVDLLDRAEFGVFFEHFVFLELRAFLDYFEPRSEIGLWRTQKGEFEVDFVVGRRLGIEVKAAGRVTPRHLDGLRKLREEGIVAKLVVVSCEPHCRHLEEENIRIYPWRNFISELWSRRGWLWE
;
A
#
# COMPACT_ATOMS: atom_id res chain seq x y z
N MET A 1 -16.63 -25.01 4.74
CA MET A 1 -15.93 -24.31 4.76
C MET A 1 -15.80 -23.48 5.70
N TYR A 2 -15.37 -22.88 6.20
CA TYR A 2 -15.17 -22.13 7.12
C TYR A 2 -14.94 -20.88 6.99
N VAL A 3 -15.29 -20.33 6.56
CA VAL A 3 -14.97 -19.12 6.00
C VAL A 3 -15.06 -17.90 6.85
N ASP A 4 -15.83 -17.91 7.86
CA ASP A 4 -16.01 -16.74 8.71
C ASP A 4 -15.20 -16.81 10.00
N LEU A 5 -13.97 -17.24 9.87
CA LEU A 5 -13.07 -17.29 11.00
C LEU A 5 -12.65 -15.91 11.48
N LEU A 6 -12.71 -14.92 10.59
CA LEU A 6 -12.34 -13.54 10.90
C LEU A 6 -13.50 -12.62 10.54
N ASP A 7 -13.80 -11.65 11.39
CA ASP A 7 -14.73 -10.60 11.03
C ASP A 7 -14.00 -9.57 10.15
N ARG A 8 -14.69 -8.52 9.73
CA ARG A 8 -14.11 -7.53 8.82
C ARG A 8 -12.90 -6.81 9.42
N ALA A 9 -12.98 -6.48 10.70
CA ALA A 9 -11.88 -5.77 11.36
C ALA A 9 -10.67 -6.68 11.48
N GLU A 10 -10.88 -7.93 11.87
CA GLU A 10 -9.80 -8.91 11.98
C GLU A 10 -9.16 -9.17 10.64
N PHE A 11 -9.97 -9.28 9.57
CA PHE A 11 -9.43 -9.48 8.24
C PHE A 11 -8.60 -8.28 7.80
N GLY A 12 -9.04 -7.07 8.11
CA GLY A 12 -8.29 -5.86 7.78
C GLY A 12 -6.91 -5.85 8.41
N VAL A 13 -6.82 -6.17 9.70
CA VAL A 13 -5.55 -6.26 10.41
C VAL A 13 -4.66 -7.35 9.82
N PHE A 14 -5.25 -8.50 9.55
CA PHE A 14 -4.54 -9.63 8.96
C PHE A 14 -3.98 -9.27 7.58
N PHE A 15 -4.79 -8.63 6.75
CA PHE A 15 -4.41 -8.23 5.41
C PHE A 15 -3.26 -7.22 5.42
N GLU A 16 -3.34 -6.23 6.28
CA GLU A 16 -2.26 -5.25 6.43
C GLU A 16 -0.96 -5.92 6.86
N HIS A 17 -1.06 -6.85 7.81
CA HIS A 17 0.10 -7.59 8.29
C HIS A 17 0.71 -8.46 7.18
N PHE A 18 -0.14 -9.08 6.38
CA PHE A 18 0.31 -9.87 5.23
C PHE A 18 1.13 -9.02 4.26
N VAL A 19 0.62 -7.83 3.92
CA VAL A 19 1.33 -6.92 3.02
C VAL A 19 2.65 -6.48 3.63
N PHE A 20 2.65 -6.17 4.93
CA PHE A 20 3.89 -5.81 5.64
C PHE A 20 4.93 -6.91 5.53
N LEU A 21 4.54 -8.16 5.77
CA LEU A 21 5.47 -9.29 5.72
C LEU A 21 6.06 -9.48 4.32
N GLU A 22 5.25 -9.27 3.28
CA GLU A 22 5.75 -9.35 1.92
C GLU A 22 6.76 -8.24 1.63
N LEU A 23 6.46 -7.02 2.05
CA LEU A 23 7.38 -5.90 1.90
C LEU A 23 8.68 -6.15 2.66
N ARG A 24 8.57 -6.63 3.90
CA ARG A 24 9.74 -6.91 4.74
C ARG A 24 10.61 -7.98 4.11
N ALA A 25 10.01 -9.06 3.64
CA ALA A 25 10.73 -10.15 2.98
C ALA A 25 11.43 -9.67 1.72
N PHE A 26 10.73 -8.87 0.91
CA PHE A 26 11.31 -8.33 -0.31
C PHE A 26 12.52 -7.46 -0.02
N LEU A 27 12.38 -6.54 0.93
CA LEU A 27 13.46 -5.62 1.27
C LEU A 27 14.65 -6.35 1.89
N ASP A 28 14.40 -7.32 2.76
CA ASP A 28 15.47 -8.10 3.36
C ASP A 28 16.27 -8.85 2.31
N TYR A 29 15.59 -9.29 1.25
CA TYR A 29 16.25 -10.04 0.19
C TYR A 29 17.01 -9.14 -0.79
N PHE A 30 16.37 -8.08 -1.26
CA PHE A 30 16.94 -7.25 -2.32
C PHE A 30 17.56 -5.94 -1.83
N GLU A 31 17.06 -5.38 -0.75
CA GLU A 31 17.46 -4.05 -0.30
C GLU A 31 17.49 -3.97 1.23
N PRO A 32 18.38 -4.73 1.86
CA PRO A 32 18.36 -4.86 3.33
C PRO A 32 18.60 -3.56 4.09
N ARG A 33 19.08 -2.52 3.42
CA ARG A 33 19.30 -1.21 4.07
C ARG A 33 18.09 -0.29 3.97
N SER A 34 17.08 -0.67 3.19
CA SER A 34 15.86 0.14 3.07
C SER A 34 14.99 -0.02 4.31
N GLU A 35 14.38 1.07 4.72
CA GLU A 35 13.51 1.09 5.88
C GLU A 35 12.06 1.18 5.48
N ILE A 36 11.20 0.57 6.29
CA ILE A 36 9.75 0.73 6.19
C ILE A 36 9.33 1.54 7.40
N GLY A 37 8.63 2.61 7.17
CA GLY A 37 8.09 3.45 8.24
C GLY A 37 6.61 3.66 8.10
N LEU A 38 6.01 4.19 9.14
CA LEU A 38 4.65 4.71 9.15
C LEU A 38 4.77 6.21 8.95
N TRP A 39 3.88 6.78 8.16
CA TRP A 39 3.80 8.23 8.05
C TRP A 39 2.48 8.72 8.61
N ARG A 40 2.51 9.81 9.33
CA ARG A 40 1.30 10.46 9.83
C ARG A 40 1.52 11.95 9.96
N THR A 41 0.44 12.71 9.89
CA THR A 41 0.50 14.15 10.19
C THR A 41 0.72 14.34 11.68
N GLN A 42 1.18 15.52 12.03
CA GLN A 42 1.55 15.84 13.42
C GLN A 42 0.44 15.54 14.43
N LYS A 43 -0.81 15.81 14.06
CA LYS A 43 -1.97 15.54 14.93
C LYS A 43 -2.55 14.14 14.74
N GLY A 44 -1.99 13.35 13.84
CA GLY A 44 -2.49 12.01 13.55
C GLY A 44 -3.79 11.97 12.78
N GLU A 45 -4.19 13.08 12.14
CA GLU A 45 -5.43 13.13 11.38
C GLU A 45 -5.36 12.30 10.09
N PHE A 46 -4.18 12.21 9.52
CA PHE A 46 -3.95 11.47 8.29
C PHE A 46 -2.75 10.55 8.47
N GLU A 47 -2.86 9.35 7.93
CA GLU A 47 -1.81 8.35 8.03
C GLU A 47 -1.65 7.61 6.72
N VAL A 48 -0.44 7.11 6.47
CA VAL A 48 -0.16 6.16 5.40
C VAL A 48 0.51 4.97 6.04
N ASP A 49 -0.01 3.78 5.74
CA ASP A 49 0.39 2.56 6.44
C ASP A 49 1.88 2.26 6.34
N PHE A 50 2.45 2.37 5.13
CA PHE A 50 3.87 2.08 4.94
C PHE A 50 4.51 3.09 4.01
N VAL A 51 5.68 3.56 4.39
CA VAL A 51 6.51 4.39 3.53
C VAL A 51 7.86 3.70 3.41
N VAL A 52 8.27 3.41 2.19
CA VAL A 52 9.52 2.72 1.90
C VAL A 52 10.51 3.72 1.32
N GLY A 53 11.40 4.19 2.17
CA GLY A 53 12.39 5.19 1.79
C GLY A 53 11.72 6.42 1.21
N ARG A 54 12.27 6.93 0.11
CA ARG A 54 11.67 8.05 -0.62
C ARG A 54 10.99 7.58 -1.91
N ARG A 55 10.66 6.32 -1.99
CA ARG A 55 10.15 5.72 -3.22
C ARG A 55 8.66 5.45 -3.20
N LEU A 56 8.16 4.83 -2.14
CA LEU A 56 6.78 4.35 -2.11
C LEU A 56 6.04 4.81 -0.87
N GLY A 57 4.81 5.30 -1.07
CA GLY A 57 3.83 5.43 -0.01
C GLY A 57 2.74 4.42 -0.30
N ILE A 58 2.43 3.55 0.65
CA ILE A 58 1.53 2.42 0.46
C ILE A 58 0.43 2.46 1.49
N GLU A 59 -0.81 2.52 1.02
CA GLU A 59 -1.98 2.38 1.85
C GLU A 59 -2.57 1.00 1.60
N VAL A 60 -2.96 0.31 2.67
CA VAL A 60 -3.52 -1.04 2.57
C VAL A 60 -4.98 -1.00 2.97
N LYS A 61 -5.87 -1.43 2.08
CA LYS A 61 -7.31 -1.44 2.33
C LYS A 61 -7.89 -2.78 1.92
N ALA A 62 -8.37 -3.54 2.91
CA ALA A 62 -9.00 -4.84 2.69
C ALA A 62 -10.42 -4.64 2.17
N ALA A 63 -10.54 -3.94 1.06
CA ALA A 63 -11.84 -3.57 0.48
C ALA A 63 -11.89 -3.98 -0.98
N GLY A 64 -13.05 -4.46 -1.41
CA GLY A 64 -13.29 -4.78 -2.81
C GLY A 64 -13.52 -3.55 -3.66
N ARG A 65 -13.66 -2.38 -3.04
CA ARG A 65 -13.77 -1.10 -3.74
C ARG A 65 -13.14 -0.02 -2.89
N VAL A 66 -12.07 0.57 -3.38
CA VAL A 66 -11.40 1.69 -2.74
C VAL A 66 -12.17 2.96 -3.05
N THR A 67 -12.53 3.72 -2.02
CA THR A 67 -13.29 4.96 -2.16
C THR A 67 -12.36 6.16 -2.05
N PRO A 68 -12.82 7.35 -2.48
CA PRO A 68 -11.98 8.55 -2.36
C PRO A 68 -11.49 8.81 -0.94
N ARG A 69 -12.31 8.53 0.06
CA ARG A 69 -11.91 8.71 1.46
C ARG A 69 -10.68 7.88 1.83
N HIS A 70 -10.56 6.68 1.26
CA HIS A 70 -9.41 5.81 1.52
C HIS A 70 -8.11 6.41 1.03
N LEU A 71 -8.16 7.44 0.20
CA LEU A 71 -6.97 8.05 -0.40
C LEU A 71 -6.47 9.28 0.35
N ASP A 72 -7.20 9.70 1.38
CA ASP A 72 -6.90 10.96 2.06
C ASP A 72 -5.47 11.02 2.61
N GLY A 73 -5.02 9.94 3.22
CA GLY A 73 -3.66 9.87 3.75
C GLY A 73 -2.62 10.00 2.65
N LEU A 74 -2.81 9.27 1.54
CA LEU A 74 -1.89 9.34 0.40
C LEU A 74 -1.87 10.72 -0.22
N ARG A 75 -3.01 11.39 -0.30
CA ARG A 75 -3.07 12.75 -0.83
C ARG A 75 -2.28 13.71 0.03
N LYS A 76 -2.38 13.56 1.34
CA LYS A 76 -1.60 14.39 2.27
C LYS A 76 -0.11 14.11 2.13
N LEU A 77 0.28 12.86 2.05
CA LEU A 77 1.68 12.49 1.84
C LEU A 77 2.21 13.07 0.52
N ARG A 78 1.37 13.06 -0.52
CA ARG A 78 1.74 13.62 -1.81
C ARG A 78 2.09 15.11 -1.71
N GLU A 79 1.38 15.86 -0.88
CA GLU A 79 1.66 17.27 -0.67
C GLU A 79 3.06 17.51 -0.11
N GLU A 80 3.58 16.55 0.63
CA GLU A 80 4.93 16.66 1.20
C GLU A 80 6.03 16.45 0.15
N GLY A 81 5.71 15.79 -0.95
CA GLY A 81 6.66 15.57 -2.04
C GLY A 81 7.84 14.68 -1.70
N ILE A 82 7.71 13.82 -0.68
CA ILE A 82 8.84 13.01 -0.21
C ILE A 82 8.91 11.61 -0.81
N VAL A 83 7.88 11.16 -1.50
CA VAL A 83 7.90 9.85 -2.14
C VAL A 83 7.60 9.97 -3.63
N ALA A 84 8.17 9.07 -4.40
CA ALA A 84 8.03 9.08 -5.86
C ALA A 84 6.70 8.49 -6.32
N LYS A 85 6.19 7.49 -5.62
CA LYS A 85 4.98 6.77 -6.05
C LYS A 85 4.04 6.52 -4.89
N LEU A 86 2.76 6.56 -5.20
CA LEU A 86 1.69 6.35 -4.24
C LEU A 86 0.82 5.17 -4.69
N VAL A 87 0.59 4.24 -3.79
CA VAL A 87 -0.03 2.96 -4.09
C VAL A 87 -1.08 2.60 -3.06
N VAL A 88 -2.18 2.02 -3.52
CA VAL A 88 -3.12 1.34 -2.63
C VAL A 88 -3.07 -0.14 -2.97
N VAL A 89 -2.91 -0.98 -1.94
CA VAL A 89 -3.01 -2.43 -2.07
C VAL A 89 -4.36 -2.83 -1.54
N SER A 90 -5.16 -3.50 -2.34
CA SER A 90 -6.58 -3.72 -2.05
C SER A 90 -7.05 -5.12 -2.43
N CYS A 91 -8.34 -5.36 -2.23
CA CYS A 91 -9.00 -6.56 -2.72
C CYS A 91 -9.85 -6.25 -3.95
N GLU A 92 -9.58 -5.15 -4.65
CA GLU A 92 -10.27 -4.87 -5.91
C GLU A 92 -9.94 -5.93 -6.95
N PRO A 93 -10.84 -6.20 -7.89
CA PRO A 93 -10.58 -7.25 -8.89
C PRO A 93 -9.63 -6.83 -9.99
N HIS A 94 -9.50 -5.53 -10.26
CA HIS A 94 -8.67 -5.01 -11.36
C HIS A 94 -7.83 -3.84 -10.92
N CYS A 95 -6.65 -3.74 -11.52
CA CYS A 95 -5.77 -2.62 -11.32
C CYS A 95 -6.37 -1.37 -11.96
N ARG A 96 -6.23 -0.23 -11.34
CA ARG A 96 -6.63 1.05 -11.94
C ARG A 96 -5.69 2.17 -11.51
N HIS A 97 -5.57 3.15 -12.37
CA HIS A 97 -4.66 4.27 -12.16
C HIS A 97 -5.45 5.56 -12.14
N LEU A 98 -5.27 6.33 -11.07
CA LEU A 98 -5.87 7.66 -10.96
C LEU A 98 -4.89 8.66 -11.55
N GLU A 99 -5.12 8.99 -12.82
CA GLU A 99 -4.17 9.78 -13.62
C GLU A 99 -3.79 11.11 -12.99
N GLU A 100 -4.78 11.87 -12.57
CA GLU A 100 -4.54 13.22 -12.05
C GLU A 100 -3.72 13.22 -10.77
N GLU A 101 -3.89 12.20 -9.95
CA GLU A 101 -3.23 12.11 -8.65
C GLU A 101 -1.99 11.24 -8.70
N ASN A 102 -1.83 10.50 -9.80
CA ASN A 102 -0.76 9.53 -9.98
C ASN A 102 -0.71 8.52 -8.83
N ILE A 103 -1.88 8.03 -8.46
CA ILE A 103 -2.05 6.97 -7.47
C ILE A 103 -2.52 5.73 -8.20
N ARG A 104 -1.84 4.61 -7.98
CA ARG A 104 -2.25 3.35 -8.58
C ARG A 104 -2.87 2.46 -7.51
N ILE A 105 -4.04 1.89 -7.83
CA ILE A 105 -4.76 0.99 -6.95
C ILE A 105 -4.60 -0.41 -7.50
N TYR A 106 -3.97 -1.27 -6.71
CA TYR A 106 -3.65 -2.64 -7.09
C TYR A 106 -4.53 -3.63 -6.37
N PRO A 107 -5.00 -4.67 -7.08
CA PRO A 107 -5.35 -5.91 -6.40
C PRO A 107 -4.07 -6.42 -5.73
N TRP A 108 -4.18 -6.99 -4.54
CA TRP A 108 -2.98 -7.40 -3.78
C TRP A 108 -2.08 -8.37 -4.56
N ARG A 109 -2.68 -9.27 -5.36
CA ARG A 109 -1.89 -10.22 -6.16
C ARG A 109 -1.02 -9.52 -7.20
N ASN A 110 -1.59 -8.50 -7.84
CA ASN A 110 -0.87 -7.73 -8.84
C ASN A 110 0.28 -6.95 -8.19
N PHE A 111 0.01 -6.39 -7.01
CA PHE A 111 1.06 -5.67 -6.29
C PHE A 111 2.22 -6.60 -5.93
N ILE A 112 1.93 -7.75 -5.34
CA ILE A 112 2.96 -8.70 -4.92
C ILE A 112 3.76 -9.19 -6.13
N SER A 113 3.06 -9.53 -7.22
CA SER A 113 3.71 -9.99 -8.44
C SER A 113 4.66 -8.93 -9.02
N GLU A 114 4.20 -7.69 -9.08
CA GLU A 114 5.01 -6.59 -9.61
C GLU A 114 6.18 -6.28 -8.68
N LEU A 115 5.95 -6.32 -7.38
CA LEU A 115 7.00 -6.10 -6.40
C LEU A 115 8.16 -7.10 -6.61
N TRP A 116 7.85 -8.38 -6.59
CA TRP A 116 8.87 -9.43 -6.65
C TRP A 116 9.51 -9.58 -8.02
N SER A 117 8.79 -9.28 -9.10
CA SER A 117 9.37 -9.34 -10.44
C SER A 117 10.31 -8.16 -10.71
N ARG A 118 10.17 -7.09 -9.95
CA ARG A 118 10.92 -5.85 -10.11
C ARG A 118 10.72 -5.25 -11.50
N ARG A 119 9.49 -5.39 -12.01
CA ARG A 119 9.07 -4.85 -13.31
C ARG A 119 7.73 -4.17 -13.16
N GLY A 120 7.42 -3.27 -14.09
CA GLY A 120 6.15 -2.59 -14.14
C GLY A 120 6.21 -1.21 -13.54
N TRP A 121 5.03 -0.63 -13.33
CA TRP A 121 4.91 0.76 -12.92
C TRP A 121 5.61 1.09 -11.60
N LEU A 122 5.62 0.15 -10.66
CA LEU A 122 6.31 0.37 -9.38
C LEU A 122 7.79 0.71 -9.56
N TRP A 123 8.38 0.23 -10.63
CA TRP A 123 9.82 0.29 -10.85
C TRP A 123 10.27 1.27 -11.92
N GLU A 124 9.30 1.98 -12.50
CA GLU A 124 9.58 2.99 -13.54
C GLU A 124 10.21 4.27 -13.00
#